data_6ad9c8334ba282c852fac3a8d31e0996
#
_entry.id   6ad9c8334ba282c852fac3a8d31e0996
#
_cell.length_a   1.000
_cell.length_b   1.000
_cell.length_c   1.000
_cell.angle_alpha   90.00
_cell.angle_beta   90.00
_cell.angle_gamma   90.00
#
_symmetry.space_group_name_H-M   'P 1'
#
loop_
_entity.id
_entity.type
_entity.pdbx_description
1 polymer ?
#
loop_
_entity_poly.entity_id
_entity_poly.type
_entity_poly.pdbx_seq_one_letter_code
_entity_poly.pdbx_strand_id
1 'polypeptide(L)'
;MNDLIKHGFLSSKFCFIQVSTDEVYGSLAQTEPAFTESSILKPTNPYSASKASADLVAMSYFKTHNFPVMITRCSNNYGPYQYPEKLIPLAINNITKNKKIPIYGNGQQI
;
A
#
# COMPACT_ATOMS: atom_id res chain seq x y z
N MET A 1 25.99 -0.20 -1.70
CA MET A 1 25.51 0.42 -0.45
C MET A 1 26.65 0.86 0.45
N ASN A 2 27.57 -0.01 0.81
CA ASN A 2 28.72 0.36 1.65
C ASN A 2 29.50 1.56 1.13
N ASP A 3 29.69 1.67 -0.19
CA ASP A 3 30.38 2.81 -0.80
C ASP A 3 29.59 4.12 -0.67
N LEU A 4 28.27 4.07 -0.81
CA LEU A 4 27.43 5.28 -0.62
C LEU A 4 27.45 5.77 0.83
N ILE A 5 27.47 4.85 1.79
CA ILE A 5 27.63 5.18 3.21
C ILE A 5 29.02 5.72 3.47
N LYS A 6 30.05 5.04 2.97
CA LYS A 6 31.45 5.41 3.15
C LYS A 6 31.78 6.80 2.58
N HIS A 7 31.14 7.17 1.47
CA HIS A 7 31.30 8.48 0.83
C HIS A 7 30.29 9.54 1.33
N GLY A 8 29.53 9.25 2.38
CA GLY A 8 28.60 10.20 3.00
C GLY A 8 27.29 10.46 2.23
N PHE A 9 27.01 9.72 1.17
CA PHE A 9 25.76 9.86 0.41
C PHE A 9 24.57 9.26 1.13
N LEU A 10 24.79 8.26 1.99
CA LEU A 10 23.75 7.62 2.80
C LEU A 10 24.19 7.55 4.27
N SER A 11 23.24 7.73 5.19
CA SER A 11 23.46 7.50 6.61
C SER A 11 23.66 6.01 6.90
N SER A 12 24.44 5.68 7.93
CA SER A 12 24.52 4.32 8.47
C SER A 12 23.18 3.77 9.00
N LYS A 13 22.22 4.67 9.27
CA LYS A 13 20.85 4.35 9.69
C LYS A 13 19.85 4.39 8.53
N PHE A 14 20.32 4.44 7.27
CA PHE A 14 19.44 4.46 6.10
C PHE A 14 18.59 3.18 6.04
N CYS A 15 17.31 3.37 5.76
CA CYS A 15 16.36 2.30 5.44
C CYS A 15 15.49 2.75 4.26
N PHE A 16 15.39 1.91 3.25
CA PHE A 16 14.46 2.12 2.14
C PHE A 16 13.08 1.61 2.56
N ILE A 17 12.07 2.48 2.49
CA ILE A 17 10.69 2.11 2.80
C ILE A 17 9.91 2.03 1.49
N GLN A 18 9.49 0.80 1.14
CA GLN A 18 8.56 0.55 0.05
C GLN A 18 7.13 0.69 0.58
N VAL A 19 6.47 1.79 0.22
CA VAL A 19 5.04 1.97 0.53
C VAL A 19 4.23 1.17 -0.48
N SER A 20 3.66 0.05 -0.02
CA SER A 20 2.83 -0.86 -0.80
C SER A 20 1.35 -0.75 -0.38
N THR A 21 0.56 -1.77 -0.63
CA THR A 21 -0.88 -1.84 -0.37
C THR A 21 -1.27 -3.27 0.00
N ASP A 22 -2.31 -3.44 0.79
CA ASP A 22 -2.94 -4.74 1.07
C ASP A 22 -3.53 -5.40 -0.19
N GLU A 23 -3.89 -4.62 -1.21
CA GLU A 23 -4.39 -5.15 -2.49
C GLU A 23 -3.42 -6.12 -3.19
N VAL A 24 -2.14 -6.15 -2.81
CA VAL A 24 -1.17 -7.12 -3.33
C VAL A 24 -1.49 -8.55 -2.93
N TYR A 25 -2.29 -8.76 -1.88
CA TYR A 25 -2.77 -10.07 -1.45
C TYR A 25 -3.97 -10.57 -2.25
N GLY A 26 -4.68 -9.67 -2.95
CA GLY A 26 -5.87 -9.97 -3.72
C GLY A 26 -7.16 -9.74 -2.96
N SER A 27 -8.21 -10.47 -3.34
CA SER A 27 -9.53 -10.36 -2.71
C SER A 27 -9.67 -11.36 -1.57
N LEU A 28 -10.42 -10.98 -0.54
CA LEU A 28 -10.74 -11.81 0.62
C LEU A 28 -12.26 -12.07 0.65
N ALA A 29 -12.66 -13.31 0.80
CA ALA A 29 -14.06 -13.63 1.06
C ALA A 29 -14.40 -13.40 2.54
N GLN A 30 -15.67 -13.09 2.84
CA GLN A 30 -16.12 -12.78 4.22
C GLN A 30 -15.84 -13.91 5.24
N THR A 31 -15.72 -15.15 4.77
CA THR A 31 -15.46 -16.32 5.61
C THR A 31 -13.98 -16.70 5.70
N GLU A 32 -13.12 -16.02 4.97
CA GLU A 32 -11.69 -16.30 4.98
C GLU A 32 -10.99 -15.53 6.12
N PRO A 33 -9.92 -16.08 6.69
CA PRO A 33 -9.14 -15.40 7.71
C PRO A 33 -8.45 -14.18 7.10
N ALA A 34 -8.22 -13.15 7.92
CA ALA A 34 -7.50 -11.95 7.51
C ALA A 34 -6.09 -12.27 6.97
N PHE A 35 -5.63 -11.47 6.01
CA PHE A 35 -4.26 -11.55 5.51
C PHE A 35 -3.24 -11.24 6.60
N THR A 36 -2.09 -11.86 6.48
CA THR A 36 -0.90 -11.61 7.31
C THR A 36 0.28 -11.25 6.41
N GLU A 37 1.39 -10.84 6.99
CA GLU A 37 2.61 -10.51 6.25
C GLU A 37 3.19 -11.73 5.49
N SER A 38 2.84 -12.94 5.91
CA SER A 38 3.24 -14.20 5.26
C SER A 38 2.28 -14.67 4.17
N SER A 39 1.15 -13.98 3.97
CA SER A 39 0.19 -14.35 2.94
C SER A 39 0.78 -14.24 1.53
N ILE A 40 0.36 -15.14 0.65
CA ILE A 40 0.84 -15.18 -0.73
C ILE A 40 0.32 -13.95 -1.50
N LEU A 41 1.17 -13.32 -2.30
CA LEU A 41 0.77 -12.22 -3.18
C LEU A 41 -0.05 -12.76 -4.35
N LYS A 42 -1.28 -12.27 -4.51
CA LYS A 42 -2.23 -12.63 -5.57
C LYS A 42 -2.93 -11.39 -6.13
N PRO A 43 -2.19 -10.42 -6.70
CA PRO A 43 -2.77 -9.17 -7.20
C PRO A 43 -3.81 -9.46 -8.28
N THR A 44 -4.94 -8.73 -8.25
CA THR A 44 -6.10 -8.95 -9.14
C THR A 44 -6.30 -7.85 -10.18
N ASN A 45 -5.51 -6.77 -10.12
CA ASN A 45 -5.58 -5.66 -11.07
C ASN A 45 -4.17 -5.12 -11.41
N PRO A 46 -4.02 -4.32 -12.49
CA PRO A 46 -2.71 -3.81 -12.90
C PRO A 46 -2.00 -2.96 -11.84
N TYR A 47 -2.75 -2.19 -11.04
CA TYR A 47 -2.17 -1.40 -9.95
C TYR A 47 -1.58 -2.32 -8.87
N SER A 48 -2.36 -3.25 -8.34
CA SER A 48 -1.87 -4.18 -7.32
C SER A 48 -0.74 -5.07 -7.84
N ALA A 49 -0.78 -5.46 -9.13
CA ALA A 49 0.32 -6.19 -9.77
C ALA A 49 1.61 -5.37 -9.83
N SER A 50 1.54 -4.08 -10.16
CA SER A 50 2.69 -3.19 -10.18
C SER A 50 3.30 -3.02 -8.78
N LYS A 51 2.46 -2.89 -7.76
CA LYS A 51 2.90 -2.77 -6.35
C LYS A 51 3.53 -4.07 -5.85
N ALA A 52 2.94 -5.23 -6.16
CA ALA A 52 3.51 -6.53 -5.82
C ALA A 52 4.87 -6.74 -6.51
N SER A 53 5.02 -6.32 -7.76
CA SER A 53 6.30 -6.36 -8.47
C SER A 53 7.36 -5.50 -7.79
N ALA A 54 6.99 -4.28 -7.36
CA ALA A 54 7.89 -3.41 -6.61
C ALA A 54 8.32 -4.02 -5.27
N ASP A 55 7.40 -4.68 -4.54
CA ASP A 55 7.71 -5.42 -3.32
C ASP A 55 8.73 -6.53 -3.58
N LEU A 56 8.54 -7.32 -4.63
CA LEU A 56 9.46 -8.41 -5.00
C LEU A 56 10.85 -7.88 -5.37
N VAL A 57 10.92 -6.77 -6.10
CA VAL A 57 12.20 -6.11 -6.41
C VAL A 57 12.89 -5.65 -5.13
N ALA A 58 12.18 -4.96 -4.23
CA ALA A 58 12.74 -4.50 -2.96
C ALA A 58 13.25 -5.68 -2.10
N MET A 59 12.47 -6.77 -2.01
CA MET A 59 12.89 -7.99 -1.30
C MET A 59 14.11 -8.66 -1.94
N SER A 60 14.23 -8.64 -3.26
CA SER A 60 15.39 -9.21 -3.96
C SER A 60 16.66 -8.44 -3.62
N TYR A 61 16.60 -7.12 -3.56
CA TYR A 61 17.73 -6.28 -3.13
C TYR A 61 18.14 -6.55 -1.68
N PHE A 62 17.17 -6.73 -0.78
CA PHE A 62 17.48 -7.16 0.59
C PHE A 62 18.23 -8.49 0.61
N LYS A 63 17.71 -9.51 -0.10
CA LYS A 63 18.29 -10.86 -0.09
C LYS A 63 19.66 -10.92 -0.76
N THR A 64 19.84 -10.22 -1.89
CA THR A 64 21.06 -10.32 -2.69
C THR A 64 22.17 -9.39 -2.19
N HIS A 65 21.80 -8.20 -1.71
CA HIS A 65 22.75 -7.14 -1.40
C HIS A 65 22.73 -6.71 0.07
N ASN A 66 21.91 -7.39 0.90
CA ASN A 66 21.66 -6.98 2.30
C ASN A 66 21.27 -5.50 2.41
N PHE A 67 20.52 -5.00 1.40
CA PHE A 67 20.06 -3.64 1.35
C PHE A 67 18.94 -3.45 2.37
N PRO A 68 18.98 -2.45 3.26
CA PRO A 68 18.00 -2.31 4.32
C PRO A 68 16.65 -1.84 3.77
N VAL A 69 15.69 -2.76 3.70
CA VAL A 69 14.35 -2.55 3.16
C VAL A 69 13.31 -2.81 4.24
N MET A 70 12.29 -1.96 4.26
CA MET A 70 11.03 -2.17 4.96
C MET A 70 9.89 -2.06 3.95
N ILE A 71 8.92 -2.96 4.00
CA ILE A 71 7.72 -2.91 3.14
C ILE A 71 6.52 -2.70 4.04
N THR A 72 5.71 -1.68 3.74
CA THR A 72 4.44 -1.43 4.42
C THR A 72 3.29 -1.76 3.48
N ARG A 73 2.31 -2.55 3.95
CA ARG A 73 1.10 -2.90 3.20
C ARG A 73 -0.11 -2.47 3.99
N CYS A 74 -0.41 -1.19 3.89
CA CYS A 74 -1.56 -0.62 4.60
C CYS A 74 -2.84 -0.79 3.78
N SER A 75 -3.95 -0.95 4.46
CA SER A 75 -5.29 -0.83 3.92
C SER A 75 -5.62 0.65 3.63
N ASN A 76 -6.88 0.98 3.39
CA ASN A 76 -7.30 2.34 3.06
C ASN A 76 -6.97 3.33 4.18
N ASN A 77 -6.11 4.27 3.87
CA ASN A 77 -5.77 5.37 4.77
C ASN A 77 -6.79 6.51 4.64
N TYR A 78 -7.02 7.23 5.73
CA TYR A 78 -7.81 8.46 5.74
C TYR A 78 -7.20 9.46 6.73
N GLY A 79 -7.48 10.74 6.51
CA GLY A 79 -6.99 11.78 7.40
C GLY A 79 -7.20 13.19 6.86
N PRO A 80 -6.76 14.23 7.64
CA PRO A 80 -6.79 15.61 7.19
C PRO A 80 -6.06 15.79 5.86
N TYR A 81 -6.60 16.68 5.01
CA TYR A 81 -6.06 17.00 3.69
C TYR A 81 -6.07 15.86 2.66
N GLN A 82 -6.75 14.73 2.94
CA GLN A 82 -6.92 13.68 1.95
C GLN A 82 -7.65 14.22 0.71
N TYR A 83 -7.22 13.78 -0.47
CA TYR A 83 -7.80 14.19 -1.74
C TYR A 83 -9.30 13.82 -1.81
N PRO A 84 -10.18 14.75 -2.22
CA PRO A 84 -11.63 14.64 -2.05
C PRO A 84 -12.34 13.66 -3.00
N GLU A 85 -11.61 12.87 -3.80
CA GLU A 85 -12.21 11.77 -4.59
C GLU A 85 -12.39 10.48 -3.76
N LYS A 86 -11.65 10.35 -2.65
CA LYS A 86 -11.74 9.17 -1.79
C LYS A 86 -13.01 9.20 -0.94
N LEU A 87 -13.49 8.01 -0.54
CA LEU A 87 -14.82 7.83 0.06
C LEU A 87 -15.11 8.81 1.21
N ILE A 88 -14.25 8.86 2.22
CA ILE A 88 -14.51 9.67 3.43
C ILE A 88 -14.54 11.16 3.12
N PRO A 89 -13.52 11.78 2.49
CA PRO A 89 -13.57 13.20 2.17
C PRO A 89 -14.66 13.53 1.13
N LEU A 90 -14.94 12.62 0.20
CA LEU A 90 -16.06 12.79 -0.75
C LEU A 90 -17.41 12.80 -0.04
N ALA A 91 -17.63 11.87 0.89
CA ALA A 91 -18.86 11.81 1.67
C ALA A 91 -19.04 13.09 2.49
N ILE A 92 -18.01 13.54 3.20
CA ILE A 92 -18.04 14.79 3.98
C ILE A 92 -18.38 15.98 3.07
N ASN A 93 -17.68 16.12 1.94
CA ASN A 93 -17.90 17.22 1.00
C ASN A 93 -19.32 17.20 0.38
N ASN A 94 -19.86 16.01 0.11
CA ASN A 94 -21.20 15.89 -0.44
C ASN A 94 -22.28 16.18 0.61
N ILE A 95 -22.13 15.68 1.84
CA ILE A 95 -23.03 15.97 2.94
C ILE A 95 -23.10 17.49 3.21
N THR A 96 -21.96 18.17 3.31
CA THR A 96 -21.90 19.61 3.56
C THR A 96 -22.53 20.45 2.44
N LYS A 97 -22.63 19.90 1.23
CA LYS A 97 -23.24 20.56 0.06
C LYS A 97 -24.65 20.03 -0.27
N ASN A 98 -25.28 19.26 0.63
CA ASN A 98 -26.56 18.59 0.40
C ASN A 98 -26.61 17.78 -0.90
N LYS A 99 -25.49 17.13 -1.27
CA LYS A 99 -25.38 16.25 -2.44
C LYS A 99 -25.46 14.78 -2.03
N LYS A 100 -25.93 13.95 -2.96
CA LYS A 100 -25.92 12.48 -2.75
C LYS A 100 -24.50 11.94 -2.70
N ILE A 101 -24.28 10.93 -1.85
CA ILE A 101 -23.04 10.17 -1.81
C ILE A 101 -23.12 9.07 -2.87
N PRO A 102 -22.19 8.98 -3.82
CA PRO A 102 -22.17 7.88 -4.78
C PRO A 102 -21.80 6.57 -4.09
N ILE A 103 -22.56 5.52 -4.37
CA ILE A 103 -22.24 4.16 -3.93
C ILE A 103 -21.80 3.40 -5.18
N TYR A 104 -20.58 2.85 -5.16
CA TYR A 104 -20.06 2.03 -6.24
C TYR A 104 -20.42 0.56 -6.02
N GLY A 105 -20.85 -0.13 -7.09
CA GLY A 105 -21.30 -1.52 -7.01
C GLY A 105 -22.49 -1.67 -6.06
N ASN A 106 -22.41 -2.67 -5.17
CA ASN A 106 -23.41 -2.94 -4.14
C ASN A 106 -23.06 -2.37 -2.75
N GLY A 107 -21.96 -1.64 -2.64
CA GLY A 107 -21.48 -1.07 -1.38
C GLY A 107 -20.89 -2.08 -0.38
N GLN A 108 -20.64 -3.31 -0.80
CA GLN A 108 -20.08 -4.40 0.03
C GLN A 108 -18.57 -4.62 -0.23
N GLN A 109 -17.89 -3.61 -0.73
CA GLN A 109 -16.44 -3.66 -0.89
C GLN A 109 -15.77 -3.58 0.49
N ILE A 110 -14.94 -4.57 0.74
CA ILE A 110 -14.15 -4.70 1.96
C ILE A 110 -12.71 -4.31 1.63
#